data_4190fd81da54b17cd6f41fd430bd2b55
#
_entry.id   4190fd81da54b17cd6f41fd430bd2b55
#
_cell.length_a   1.000
_cell.length_b   1.000
_cell.length_c   1.000
_cell.angle_alpha   90.00
_cell.angle_beta   90.00
_cell.angle_gamma   90.00
#
_symmetry.space_group_name_H-M   'P 1'
#
loop_
_entity.id
_entity.type
_entity.pdbx_description
1 polymer ?
#
loop_
_entity_poly.entity_id
_entity_poly.type
_entity_poly.pdbx_seq_one_letter_code
_entity_poly.pdbx_strand_id
1 'polypeptide(L)'
;EMDVLLNATFTDPGSSVSDGFESGLTAIVIGVVDTSVPGTYTLTYNVSDSGGNAATEVKRTVRVVDPDGPIITLNGDANINHEAGTLYVDAGASATDNVDTTVTVITTGSVDANTTGTYTLTYSASDSAGNAATPVTRTVVVLDTGAPVITLLGSAEMDVLLNATFTDPGSSVSDGFESGLIATVSGAVDTSVPGTYTLTYNV
;
A
#
# COMPACT_ATOMS: atom_id res chain seq x y z
N GLU A 1 -22.42 19.21 26.10
CA GLU A 1 -22.05 18.46 24.90
C GLU A 1 -22.07 16.97 25.25
N MET A 2 -22.59 16.15 24.34
CA MET A 2 -22.67 14.70 24.49
C MET A 2 -22.18 14.06 23.19
N ASP A 3 -21.29 13.07 23.30
CA ASP A 3 -20.88 12.26 22.15
C ASP A 3 -21.74 11.01 22.09
N VAL A 4 -22.18 10.68 20.88
CA VAL A 4 -22.95 9.48 20.55
C VAL A 4 -22.23 8.79 19.39
N LEU A 5 -22.00 7.50 19.47
CA LEU A 5 -21.37 6.76 18.39
C LEU A 5 -22.32 6.64 17.19
N LEU A 6 -21.77 6.61 16.03
CA LEU A 6 -22.49 6.36 14.78
C LEU A 6 -23.37 5.11 14.91
N ASN A 7 -24.63 5.20 14.44
CA ASN A 7 -25.63 4.16 14.51
C ASN A 7 -26.01 3.69 15.93
N ALA A 8 -25.51 4.33 16.98
CA ALA A 8 -25.94 4.01 18.34
C ALA A 8 -27.33 4.61 18.63
N THR A 9 -28.05 3.99 19.56
CA THR A 9 -29.32 4.54 20.02
C THR A 9 -29.08 5.79 20.87
N PHE A 10 -29.66 6.90 20.46
CA PHE A 10 -29.69 8.14 21.25
C PHE A 10 -31.05 8.29 21.92
N THR A 11 -31.04 8.54 23.22
CA THR A 11 -32.23 8.93 23.97
C THR A 11 -31.95 10.27 24.65
N ASP A 12 -32.76 11.27 24.34
CA ASP A 12 -32.62 12.57 24.99
C ASP A 12 -32.95 12.46 26.50
N PRO A 13 -32.00 12.81 27.39
CA PRO A 13 -32.28 12.85 28.83
C PRO A 13 -33.37 13.86 29.26
N GLY A 14 -33.78 14.74 28.34
CA GLY A 14 -34.77 15.77 28.60
C GLY A 14 -34.24 16.97 29.38
N SER A 15 -35.16 17.76 29.94
CA SER A 15 -34.88 18.93 30.77
C SER A 15 -35.85 19.00 31.93
N SER A 16 -35.48 19.68 33.00
CA SER A 16 -36.37 20.05 34.09
C SER A 16 -36.89 21.47 33.93
N VAL A 17 -38.12 21.69 34.31
CA VAL A 17 -38.75 23.01 34.30
C VAL A 17 -39.22 23.35 35.71
N SER A 18 -39.02 24.60 36.16
CA SER A 18 -39.55 25.12 37.43
C SER A 18 -40.10 26.53 37.20
N ASP A 19 -41.25 26.78 37.81
CA ASP A 19 -41.88 28.07 37.91
C ASP A 19 -42.33 28.33 39.37
N GLY A 20 -42.42 29.61 39.77
CA GLY A 20 -42.75 29.99 41.14
C GLY A 20 -44.24 29.84 41.48
N PHE A 21 -45.11 29.76 40.47
CA PHE A 21 -46.56 29.73 40.62
C PHE A 21 -47.23 28.54 39.93
N GLU A 22 -46.65 28.04 38.87
CA GLU A 22 -47.20 26.97 38.05
C GLU A 22 -46.37 25.68 38.15
N SER A 23 -47.04 24.56 38.37
CA SER A 23 -46.41 23.24 38.45
C SER A 23 -46.81 22.39 37.25
N GLY A 24 -45.97 21.40 36.90
CA GLY A 24 -46.26 20.44 35.83
C GLY A 24 -45.95 20.98 34.42
N LEU A 25 -45.27 22.09 34.32
CA LEU A 25 -44.77 22.58 33.02
C LEU A 25 -43.79 21.58 32.40
N THR A 26 -43.91 21.41 31.09
CA THR A 26 -43.04 20.51 30.32
C THR A 26 -42.42 21.28 29.17
N ALA A 27 -41.11 21.16 28.99
CA ALA A 27 -40.43 21.79 27.87
C ALA A 27 -40.79 21.14 26.54
N ILE A 28 -40.96 21.97 25.51
CA ILE A 28 -41.06 21.54 24.12
C ILE A 28 -39.63 21.40 23.58
N VAL A 29 -39.32 20.24 23.02
CA VAL A 29 -38.02 19.96 22.41
C VAL A 29 -38.14 20.15 20.90
N ILE A 30 -37.24 20.94 20.35
CA ILE A 30 -37.12 21.20 18.92
C ILE A 30 -35.73 20.71 18.43
N GLY A 31 -35.71 19.96 17.37
CA GLY A 31 -34.51 19.33 16.80
C GLY A 31 -34.61 17.81 16.87
N VAL A 32 -33.80 17.16 16.07
CA VAL A 32 -33.67 15.71 15.97
C VAL A 32 -32.19 15.36 15.88
N VAL A 33 -31.78 14.28 16.52
CA VAL A 33 -30.44 13.71 16.37
C VAL A 33 -30.56 12.51 15.44
N ASP A 34 -29.91 12.59 14.29
CA ASP A 34 -29.81 11.48 13.36
C ASP A 34 -28.46 10.78 13.62
N THR A 35 -28.49 9.66 14.30
CA THR A 35 -27.29 8.90 14.64
C THR A 35 -26.71 8.11 13.44
N SER A 36 -27.40 8.08 12.31
CA SER A 36 -26.88 7.45 11.08
C SER A 36 -25.90 8.34 10.30
N VAL A 37 -25.80 9.61 10.66
CA VAL A 37 -24.96 10.59 9.98
C VAL A 37 -24.05 11.29 11.00
N PRO A 38 -22.72 11.22 10.85
CA PRO A 38 -21.80 11.97 11.70
C PRO A 38 -22.05 13.47 11.61
N GLY A 39 -21.96 14.16 12.74
CA GLY A 39 -22.20 15.60 12.75
C GLY A 39 -22.58 16.14 14.13
N THR A 40 -22.84 17.46 14.18
CA THR A 40 -23.24 18.15 15.39
C THR A 40 -24.72 18.53 15.30
N TYR A 41 -25.51 18.01 16.22
CA TYR A 41 -26.95 18.23 16.32
C TYR A 41 -27.28 19.10 17.53
N THR A 42 -28.31 19.93 17.40
CA THR A 42 -28.75 20.79 18.50
C THR A 42 -30.22 20.50 18.83
N LEU A 43 -30.47 20.13 20.08
CA LEU A 43 -31.81 20.09 20.67
C LEU A 43 -32.06 21.38 21.45
N THR A 44 -33.17 22.03 21.17
CA THR A 44 -33.59 23.30 21.79
C THR A 44 -34.81 23.08 22.65
N TYR A 45 -34.76 23.52 23.92
CA TYR A 45 -35.81 23.36 24.88
C TYR A 45 -36.46 24.71 25.16
N ASN A 46 -37.78 24.78 24.99
CA ASN A 46 -38.59 25.96 25.20
C ASN A 46 -39.79 25.64 26.07
N VAL A 47 -40.19 26.57 26.89
CA VAL A 47 -41.42 26.49 27.67
C VAL A 47 -41.98 27.89 27.92
N SER A 48 -43.31 28.00 28.01
CA SER A 48 -43.98 29.21 28.46
C SER A 48 -45.01 28.80 29.56
N ASP A 49 -45.23 29.70 30.52
CA ASP A 49 -46.29 29.53 31.51
C ASP A 49 -47.69 29.85 30.90
N SER A 50 -48.75 29.65 31.69
CA SER A 50 -50.12 29.94 31.26
C SER A 50 -50.40 31.45 31.09
N GLY A 51 -49.56 32.30 31.68
CA GLY A 51 -49.57 33.77 31.48
C GLY A 51 -48.90 34.21 30.18
N GLY A 52 -48.25 33.31 29.43
CA GLY A 52 -47.57 33.62 28.20
C GLY A 52 -46.10 34.07 28.39
N ASN A 53 -45.56 33.95 29.63
CA ASN A 53 -44.15 34.29 29.88
C ASN A 53 -43.26 33.12 29.41
N ALA A 54 -42.39 33.40 28.45
CA ALA A 54 -41.46 32.42 27.91
C ALA A 54 -40.19 32.31 28.76
N ALA A 55 -39.73 31.09 29.02
CA ALA A 55 -38.42 30.84 29.60
C ALA A 55 -37.31 31.18 28.59
N THR A 56 -36.10 31.46 29.11
CA THR A 56 -34.92 31.54 28.24
C THR A 56 -34.63 30.18 27.61
N GLU A 57 -34.48 30.17 26.31
CA GLU A 57 -34.15 28.97 25.51
C GLU A 57 -32.88 28.28 26.06
N VAL A 58 -32.92 26.96 26.19
CA VAL A 58 -31.76 26.14 26.56
C VAL A 58 -31.45 25.16 25.42
N LYS A 59 -30.17 24.97 25.16
CA LYS A 59 -29.71 24.09 24.07
C LYS A 59 -28.86 22.94 24.60
N ARG A 60 -29.02 21.78 23.99
CA ARG A 60 -28.14 20.62 24.14
C ARG A 60 -27.46 20.36 22.77
N THR A 61 -26.14 20.30 22.80
CA THR A 61 -25.36 19.88 21.64
C THR A 61 -25.07 18.40 21.77
N VAL A 62 -25.38 17.64 20.73
CA VAL A 62 -25.09 16.21 20.58
C VAL A 62 -24.19 16.05 19.37
N ARG A 63 -23.08 15.40 19.52
CA ARG A 63 -22.13 15.11 18.45
C ARG A 63 -22.18 13.61 18.14
N VAL A 64 -22.57 13.27 16.91
CA VAL A 64 -22.48 11.92 16.39
C VAL A 64 -21.10 11.73 15.79
N VAL A 65 -20.35 10.77 16.31
CA VAL A 65 -18.95 10.54 15.96
C VAL A 65 -18.78 9.18 15.31
N ASP A 66 -17.93 9.12 14.30
CA ASP A 66 -17.46 7.89 13.71
C ASP A 66 -16.25 7.37 14.49
N PRO A 67 -16.31 6.17 15.08
CA PRO A 67 -15.20 5.60 15.83
C PRO A 67 -14.28 4.72 14.97
N ASP A 68 -14.70 4.35 13.76
CA ASP A 68 -14.05 3.33 12.95
C ASP A 68 -13.09 3.97 11.95
N GLY A 69 -11.94 3.34 11.76
CA GLY A 69 -11.00 3.74 10.72
C GLY A 69 -11.14 2.89 9.46
N PRO A 70 -10.63 3.37 8.32
CA PRO A 70 -10.76 2.68 7.05
C PRO A 70 -10.02 1.34 7.02
N ILE A 71 -10.47 0.45 6.13
CA ILE A 71 -9.86 -0.86 5.87
C ILE A 71 -9.07 -0.78 4.58
N ILE A 72 -7.75 -1.08 4.65
CA ILE A 72 -6.87 -1.11 3.49
C ILE A 72 -6.82 -2.53 2.91
N THR A 73 -6.96 -2.63 1.59
CA THR A 73 -6.82 -3.88 0.84
C THR A 73 -5.76 -3.70 -0.25
N LEU A 74 -4.76 -4.60 -0.29
CA LEU A 74 -3.74 -4.60 -1.34
C LEU A 74 -4.36 -4.96 -2.70
N ASN A 75 -3.93 -4.28 -3.75
CA ASN A 75 -4.21 -4.67 -5.12
C ASN A 75 -3.12 -5.68 -5.55
N GLY A 76 -3.47 -6.98 -5.64
CA GLY A 76 -2.52 -8.06 -5.92
C GLY A 76 -1.81 -8.59 -4.67
N ASP A 77 -0.69 -9.30 -4.88
CA ASP A 77 -0.01 -10.06 -3.85
C ASP A 77 0.74 -9.20 -2.84
N ALA A 78 0.78 -9.65 -1.58
CA ALA A 78 1.54 -9.02 -0.51
C ALA A 78 3.04 -9.33 -0.58
N ASN A 79 3.41 -10.45 -1.20
CA ASN A 79 4.81 -10.87 -1.37
C ASN A 79 5.07 -11.09 -2.86
N ILE A 80 6.07 -10.40 -3.41
CA ILE A 80 6.41 -10.40 -4.83
C ILE A 80 7.88 -10.74 -4.97
N ASN A 81 8.19 -11.70 -5.85
CA ASN A 81 9.54 -11.86 -6.41
C ASN A 81 9.59 -11.08 -7.72
N HIS A 82 10.59 -10.22 -7.86
CA HIS A 82 10.78 -9.35 -9.01
C HIS A 82 12.16 -9.54 -9.60
N GLU A 83 12.24 -9.70 -10.92
CA GLU A 83 13.50 -9.86 -11.64
C GLU A 83 14.30 -8.56 -11.65
N ALA A 84 15.56 -8.62 -11.22
CA ALA A 84 16.47 -7.49 -11.20
C ALA A 84 16.69 -6.92 -12.61
N GLY A 85 16.92 -5.60 -12.70
CA GLY A 85 17.11 -4.91 -13.98
C GLY A 85 15.83 -4.70 -14.81
N THR A 86 14.66 -5.18 -14.35
CA THR A 86 13.36 -4.96 -15.01
C THR A 86 12.54 -3.87 -14.30
N LEU A 87 11.61 -3.23 -15.03
CA LEU A 87 10.78 -2.18 -14.44
C LEU A 87 9.79 -2.77 -13.42
N TYR A 88 9.90 -2.34 -12.16
CA TYR A 88 8.89 -2.62 -11.14
C TYR A 88 7.78 -1.56 -11.17
N VAL A 89 6.52 -2.02 -11.18
CA VAL A 89 5.34 -1.14 -11.04
C VAL A 89 4.50 -1.67 -9.89
N ASP A 90 4.33 -0.85 -8.87
CA ASP A 90 3.48 -1.19 -7.73
C ASP A 90 2.00 -1.19 -8.11
N ALA A 91 1.29 -2.28 -7.79
CA ALA A 91 -0.15 -2.39 -8.01
C ALA A 91 -0.97 -1.51 -7.03
N GLY A 92 -0.33 -1.00 -5.96
CA GLY A 92 -0.97 -0.16 -4.98
C GLY A 92 -1.92 -0.89 -4.04
N ALA A 93 -2.77 -0.10 -3.39
CA ALA A 93 -3.83 -0.56 -2.50
C ALA A 93 -5.05 0.34 -2.61
N SER A 94 -6.20 -0.17 -2.18
CA SER A 94 -7.44 0.57 -2.03
C SER A 94 -7.84 0.62 -0.55
N ALA A 95 -8.66 1.60 -0.18
CA ALA A 95 -9.25 1.69 1.15
C ALA A 95 -10.76 1.88 1.05
N THR A 96 -11.48 1.31 2.01
CA THR A 96 -12.93 1.47 2.17
C THR A 96 -13.25 1.83 3.60
N ASP A 97 -14.29 2.62 3.78
CA ASP A 97 -14.78 3.08 5.06
C ASP A 97 -16.30 2.97 5.12
N ASN A 98 -16.88 2.96 6.35
CA ASN A 98 -18.32 2.84 6.58
C ASN A 98 -19.07 4.16 6.40
N VAL A 99 -18.36 5.30 6.40
CA VAL A 99 -18.88 6.67 6.29
C VAL A 99 -18.32 7.36 5.06
N ASP A 100 -17.00 7.32 4.91
CA ASP A 100 -16.31 8.01 3.82
C ASP A 100 -16.40 7.21 2.52
N THR A 101 -17.04 7.78 1.51
CA THR A 101 -17.18 7.15 0.18
C THR A 101 -15.86 7.06 -0.58
N THR A 102 -14.87 7.88 -0.21
CA THR A 102 -13.54 7.91 -0.81
C THR A 102 -12.49 8.11 0.27
N VAL A 103 -11.54 7.18 0.37
CA VAL A 103 -10.40 7.26 1.28
C VAL A 103 -9.11 7.19 0.48
N THR A 104 -8.20 8.13 0.73
CA THR A 104 -6.91 8.18 0.04
C THR A 104 -5.90 7.28 0.74
N VAL A 105 -5.29 6.35 -0.01
CA VAL A 105 -4.17 5.54 0.48
C VAL A 105 -2.86 6.27 0.21
N ILE A 106 -2.01 6.35 1.24
CA ILE A 106 -0.66 6.90 1.16
C ILE A 106 0.32 5.72 1.16
N THR A 107 1.18 5.67 0.15
CA THR A 107 2.24 4.67 0.04
C THR A 107 3.56 5.28 0.46
N THR A 108 4.32 4.57 1.30
CA THR A 108 5.69 4.93 1.71
C THR A 108 6.63 3.76 1.45
N GLY A 109 7.93 4.07 1.26
CA GLY A 109 8.92 3.12 0.78
C GLY A 109 9.11 3.20 -0.73
N SER A 110 10.13 2.52 -1.23
CA SER A 110 10.42 2.43 -2.66
C SER A 110 11.12 1.11 -2.95
N VAL A 111 11.00 0.64 -4.19
CA VAL A 111 11.70 -0.55 -4.71
C VAL A 111 12.74 -0.08 -5.70
N ASP A 112 14.01 -0.41 -5.45
CA ASP A 112 15.08 -0.26 -6.43
C ASP A 112 15.23 -1.60 -7.17
N ALA A 113 14.69 -1.66 -8.37
CA ALA A 113 14.73 -2.85 -9.19
C ALA A 113 16.12 -3.14 -9.80
N ASN A 114 17.08 -2.21 -9.67
CA ASN A 114 18.46 -2.40 -10.14
C ASN A 114 19.41 -2.88 -9.03
N THR A 115 18.88 -3.14 -7.84
CA THR A 115 19.67 -3.64 -6.71
C THR A 115 18.94 -4.83 -6.08
N THR A 116 19.58 -6.00 -6.07
CA THR A 116 19.02 -7.18 -5.42
C THR A 116 18.87 -6.96 -3.92
N GLY A 117 17.72 -7.39 -3.36
CA GLY A 117 17.41 -7.16 -1.94
C GLY A 117 15.93 -7.29 -1.65
N THR A 118 15.58 -7.04 -0.40
CA THR A 118 14.20 -7.05 0.07
C THR A 118 13.74 -5.64 0.38
N TYR A 119 12.65 -5.22 -0.26
CA TYR A 119 12.04 -3.90 -0.14
C TYR A 119 10.66 -4.02 0.48
N THR A 120 10.27 -3.03 1.26
CA THR A 120 8.94 -2.96 1.87
C THR A 120 8.24 -1.68 1.48
N LEU A 121 7.05 -1.81 0.92
CA LEU A 121 6.10 -0.72 0.73
C LEU A 121 5.07 -0.78 1.85
N THR A 122 4.76 0.36 2.46
CA THR A 122 3.76 0.48 3.52
C THR A 122 2.63 1.39 3.06
N TYR A 123 1.40 0.92 3.22
CA TYR A 123 0.17 1.62 2.85
C TYR A 123 -0.55 2.03 4.12
N SER A 124 -0.89 3.31 4.21
CA SER A 124 -1.63 3.91 5.30
C SER A 124 -2.79 4.75 4.78
N ALA A 125 -3.82 4.90 5.58
CA ALA A 125 -4.98 5.73 5.27
C ALA A 125 -5.58 6.27 6.56
N SER A 126 -6.33 7.36 6.47
CA SER A 126 -7.18 7.88 7.52
C SER A 126 -8.48 8.40 6.90
N ASP A 127 -9.56 8.31 7.66
CA ASP A 127 -10.86 8.87 7.30
C ASP A 127 -10.93 10.40 7.54
N SER A 128 -12.06 10.99 7.25
CA SER A 128 -12.33 12.42 7.49
C SER A 128 -12.52 12.77 8.96
N ALA A 129 -12.84 11.79 9.82
CA ALA A 129 -12.94 11.95 11.27
C ALA A 129 -11.57 11.90 11.96
N GLY A 130 -10.51 11.45 11.26
CA GLY A 130 -9.15 11.33 11.75
C GLY A 130 -8.81 9.94 12.29
N ASN A 131 -9.67 8.92 12.11
CA ASN A 131 -9.38 7.55 12.50
C ASN A 131 -8.42 6.92 11.48
N ALA A 132 -7.35 6.32 11.97
CA ALA A 132 -6.33 5.72 11.12
C ALA A 132 -6.63 4.24 10.85
N ALA A 133 -6.43 3.82 9.60
CA ALA A 133 -6.40 2.40 9.24
C ALA A 133 -5.21 1.69 9.89
N THR A 134 -5.35 0.39 10.12
CA THR A 134 -4.18 -0.45 10.38
C THR A 134 -3.34 -0.51 9.10
N PRO A 135 -2.04 -0.10 9.14
CA PRO A 135 -1.20 -0.12 7.96
C PRO A 135 -1.01 -1.55 7.40
N VAL A 136 -0.95 -1.65 6.07
CA VAL A 136 -0.69 -2.90 5.36
C VAL A 136 0.63 -2.78 4.62
N THR A 137 1.38 -3.87 4.46
CA THR A 137 2.68 -3.86 3.80
C THR A 137 2.72 -4.81 2.62
N ARG A 138 3.52 -4.45 1.61
CA ARG A 138 3.95 -5.33 0.52
C ARG A 138 5.46 -5.51 0.61
N THR A 139 5.90 -6.77 0.56
CA THR A 139 7.30 -7.14 0.49
C THR A 139 7.64 -7.49 -0.96
N VAL A 140 8.68 -6.84 -1.50
CA VAL A 140 9.20 -7.10 -2.83
C VAL A 140 10.63 -7.60 -2.69
N VAL A 141 10.91 -8.82 -3.16
CA VAL A 141 12.24 -9.39 -3.21
C VAL A 141 12.75 -9.24 -4.64
N VAL A 142 13.73 -8.38 -4.82
CA VAL A 142 14.43 -8.20 -6.09
C VAL A 142 15.57 -9.19 -6.13
N LEU A 143 15.57 -10.09 -7.11
CA LEU A 143 16.59 -11.11 -7.31
C LEU A 143 16.90 -11.25 -8.79
N ASP A 144 18.13 -11.65 -9.06
CA ASP A 144 18.58 -12.05 -10.37
C ASP A 144 18.40 -13.57 -10.49
N THR A 145 17.55 -14.00 -11.42
CA THR A 145 17.31 -15.41 -11.73
C THR A 145 17.75 -15.76 -13.15
N GLY A 146 18.22 -14.75 -13.90
CA GLY A 146 18.79 -14.91 -15.23
C GLY A 146 20.12 -15.67 -15.18
N ALA A 147 20.31 -16.59 -16.09
CA ALA A 147 21.63 -17.19 -16.26
C ALA A 147 22.41 -16.47 -17.37
N PRO A 148 23.72 -16.26 -17.22
CA PRO A 148 24.53 -15.65 -18.27
C PRO A 148 24.59 -16.51 -19.53
N VAL A 149 24.70 -15.85 -20.68
CA VAL A 149 24.79 -16.49 -22.00
C VAL A 149 26.20 -16.28 -22.57
N ILE A 150 26.85 -17.41 -22.90
CA ILE A 150 28.14 -17.40 -23.60
C ILE A 150 27.90 -17.49 -25.11
N THR A 151 28.51 -16.59 -25.85
CA THR A 151 28.49 -16.60 -27.33
C THR A 151 29.92 -16.72 -27.86
N LEU A 152 30.19 -17.75 -28.68
CA LEU A 152 31.50 -17.92 -29.27
C LEU A 152 31.78 -16.77 -30.28
N LEU A 153 33.02 -16.32 -30.30
CA LEU A 153 33.55 -15.44 -31.34
C LEU A 153 34.14 -16.28 -32.44
N GLY A 154 33.62 -16.14 -33.66
CA GLY A 154 34.05 -16.96 -34.80
C GLY A 154 33.22 -18.27 -34.91
N SER A 155 33.79 -19.24 -35.65
CA SER A 155 33.13 -20.54 -35.91
C SER A 155 33.29 -21.49 -34.75
N ALA A 156 32.22 -22.25 -34.43
CA ALA A 156 32.27 -23.31 -33.43
C ALA A 156 33.20 -24.49 -33.85
N GLU A 157 33.36 -24.68 -35.16
CA GLU A 157 34.29 -25.68 -35.75
C GLU A 157 35.29 -24.94 -36.63
N MET A 158 36.60 -25.24 -36.46
CA MET A 158 37.67 -24.61 -37.14
C MET A 158 38.71 -25.65 -37.56
N ASP A 159 39.08 -25.65 -38.86
CA ASP A 159 40.20 -26.45 -39.35
C ASP A 159 41.50 -25.67 -39.25
N VAL A 160 42.51 -26.31 -38.67
CA VAL A 160 43.84 -25.74 -38.50
C VAL A 160 44.85 -26.68 -39.17
N LEU A 161 45.70 -26.12 -40.04
CA LEU A 161 46.71 -26.92 -40.69
C LEU A 161 47.77 -27.38 -39.68
N LEU A 162 48.32 -28.58 -39.92
CA LEU A 162 49.37 -29.12 -39.09
C LEU A 162 50.57 -28.13 -39.00
N ASN A 163 51.06 -27.93 -37.77
CA ASN A 163 52.11 -26.96 -37.41
C ASN A 163 51.79 -25.49 -37.69
N ALA A 164 50.54 -25.14 -38.03
CA ALA A 164 50.11 -23.74 -38.11
C ALA A 164 49.87 -23.14 -36.74
N THR A 165 49.95 -21.82 -36.61
CA THR A 165 49.58 -21.13 -35.38
C THR A 165 48.04 -21.13 -35.22
N PHE A 166 47.57 -21.62 -34.09
CA PHE A 166 46.17 -21.46 -33.70
C PHE A 166 46.04 -20.31 -32.72
N THR A 167 45.08 -19.43 -32.96
CA THR A 167 44.67 -18.38 -32.02
C THR A 167 43.17 -18.54 -31.79
N ASP A 168 42.79 -18.78 -30.53
CA ASP A 168 41.41 -18.87 -30.14
C ASP A 168 40.71 -17.51 -30.29
N PRO A 169 39.62 -17.41 -31.08
CA PRO A 169 38.85 -16.19 -31.19
C PRO A 169 38.15 -15.79 -29.89
N GLY A 170 37.96 -16.74 -28.95
CA GLY A 170 37.35 -16.51 -27.66
C GLY A 170 35.82 -16.51 -27.65
N SER A 171 35.27 -15.91 -26.63
CA SER A 171 33.82 -15.78 -26.46
C SER A 171 33.46 -14.42 -25.82
N SER A 172 32.23 -14.02 -25.98
CA SER A 172 31.57 -12.96 -25.18
C SER A 172 30.60 -13.55 -24.22
N VAL A 173 30.36 -12.84 -23.10
CA VAL A 173 29.36 -13.20 -22.12
C VAL A 173 28.38 -12.06 -22.00
N SER A 174 27.10 -12.34 -21.94
CA SER A 174 26.05 -11.38 -21.68
C SER A 174 25.10 -11.91 -20.61
N ASP A 175 24.64 -11.02 -19.75
CA ASP A 175 23.65 -11.28 -18.74
C ASP A 175 22.63 -10.14 -18.73
N GLY A 176 21.42 -10.38 -18.20
CA GLY A 176 20.34 -9.39 -18.15
C GLY A 176 20.55 -8.34 -17.06
N PHE A 177 21.31 -8.69 -16.03
CA PHE A 177 21.52 -7.85 -14.85
C PHE A 177 23.01 -7.59 -14.60
N GLU A 178 23.86 -8.62 -14.63
CA GLU A 178 25.28 -8.48 -14.36
C GLU A 178 26.07 -8.03 -15.61
N SER A 179 27.08 -7.20 -15.39
CA SER A 179 27.98 -6.73 -16.43
C SER A 179 29.43 -7.10 -16.15
N GLY A 180 30.26 -7.20 -17.20
CA GLY A 180 31.69 -7.49 -17.06
C GLY A 180 32.01 -8.95 -16.78
N LEU A 181 31.06 -9.85 -16.98
CA LEU A 181 31.28 -11.29 -16.88
C LEU A 181 32.28 -11.73 -17.97
N ILE A 182 33.20 -12.63 -17.59
CA ILE A 182 34.23 -13.17 -18.50
C ILE A 182 34.19 -14.69 -18.41
N ALA A 183 34.12 -15.34 -19.57
CA ALA A 183 34.22 -16.79 -19.62
C ALA A 183 35.64 -17.26 -19.32
N THR A 184 35.75 -18.35 -18.61
CA THR A 184 37.00 -19.12 -18.44
C THR A 184 37.08 -20.16 -19.52
N VAL A 185 38.29 -20.38 -20.08
CA VAL A 185 38.52 -21.37 -21.12
C VAL A 185 39.35 -22.52 -20.57
N SER A 186 38.93 -23.74 -20.87
CA SER A 186 39.65 -24.96 -20.57
C SER A 186 39.87 -25.79 -21.83
N GLY A 187 40.95 -26.58 -21.85
CA GLY A 187 41.42 -27.31 -23.03
C GLY A 187 42.65 -26.63 -23.68
N ALA A 188 43.24 -27.31 -24.61
CA ALA A 188 44.39 -26.81 -25.40
C ALA A 188 44.39 -27.44 -26.78
N VAL A 189 44.86 -26.70 -27.76
CA VAL A 189 45.03 -27.17 -29.14
C VAL A 189 46.53 -27.37 -29.40
N ASP A 190 46.93 -28.62 -29.70
CA ASP A 190 48.29 -28.95 -30.13
C ASP A 190 48.32 -29.16 -31.63
N THR A 191 48.73 -28.15 -32.38
CA THR A 191 48.75 -28.18 -33.84
C THR A 191 49.89 -29.07 -34.40
N SER A 192 50.82 -29.56 -33.59
CA SER A 192 51.88 -30.49 -34.01
C SER A 192 51.42 -31.93 -34.14
N VAL A 193 50.25 -32.28 -33.57
CA VAL A 193 49.68 -33.61 -33.57
C VAL A 193 48.30 -33.57 -34.26
N PRO A 194 48.08 -34.37 -35.32
CA PRO A 194 46.77 -34.48 -35.95
C PRO A 194 45.71 -35.02 -34.96
N GLY A 195 44.55 -34.36 -34.87
CA GLY A 195 43.49 -34.76 -33.94
C GLY A 195 42.37 -33.72 -33.86
N THR A 196 41.34 -34.07 -33.11
CA THR A 196 40.26 -33.14 -32.73
C THR A 196 40.48 -32.64 -31.31
N TYR A 197 40.53 -31.33 -31.13
CA TYR A 197 40.70 -30.67 -29.86
C TYR A 197 39.47 -29.90 -29.49
N THR A 198 39.12 -29.85 -28.21
CA THR A 198 37.96 -29.13 -27.72
C THR A 198 38.37 -28.07 -26.69
N LEU A 199 37.94 -26.83 -26.92
CA LEU A 199 37.99 -25.76 -25.94
C LEU A 199 36.60 -25.62 -25.32
N THR A 200 36.52 -25.56 -24.00
CA THR A 200 35.27 -25.42 -23.25
C THR A 200 35.26 -24.07 -22.54
N TYR A 201 34.19 -23.32 -22.73
CA TYR A 201 33.98 -22.02 -22.11
C TYR A 201 32.93 -22.14 -20.99
N ASN A 202 33.26 -21.61 -19.81
CA ASN A 202 32.36 -21.59 -18.64
C ASN A 202 32.36 -20.19 -18.01
N VAL A 203 31.25 -19.81 -17.46
CA VAL A 203 31.05 -18.59 -16.69
C VAL A 203 30.28 -18.90 -15.42
#